data_a8000b8b18ec988c8d7b5b47e6630f2a
#
_entry.id   a8000b8b18ec988c8d7b5b47e6630f2a
#
_cell.length_a   1.000
_cell.length_b   1.000
_cell.length_c   1.000
_cell.angle_alpha   90.00
_cell.angle_beta   90.00
_cell.angle_gamma   90.00
#
_symmetry.space_group_name_H-M   'P 1'
#
loop_
_entity.id
_entity.type
_entity.pdbx_description
1 polymer ?
#
loop_
_entity_poly.entity_id
_entity_poly.type
_entity_poly.pdbx_seq_one_letter_code
_entity_poly.pdbx_strand_id
1 'polypeptide(L)'
;NDPVPEAMENWVSARRAIMRKPVDRIGYGGYLSLAYKFPMFIDYIAEVAEEFRDLYEKVQGTKPYAKLKVGIVNAWGKLRSWQAYMVAHALYYQKAYSYFGILEALSGMDTDVEFYSFDELLEEGVPKDVDVLINAGDAMTSWSGGEIWKEEKLLRLFRSFVYNGGGLIGVGEPSACSFQGKYF
;
A
#
# COMPACT_ATOMS: atom_id res chain seq x y z
N ASN A 1 15.97 -24.42 -13.53
CA ASN A 1 14.58 -24.29 -13.06
C ASN A 1 13.81 -23.44 -14.07
N ASP A 2 12.60 -23.86 -14.43
CA ASP A 2 11.70 -23.10 -15.28
C ASP A 2 11.14 -21.91 -14.46
N PRO A 3 11.25 -20.66 -14.96
CA PRO A 3 10.77 -19.48 -14.24
C PRO A 3 9.24 -19.23 -14.41
N VAL A 4 8.55 -19.98 -15.26
CA VAL A 4 7.12 -19.76 -15.53
C VAL A 4 6.25 -19.92 -14.29
N PRO A 5 6.38 -20.98 -13.46
CA PRO A 5 5.56 -21.13 -12.26
C PRO A 5 5.69 -19.95 -11.28
N GLU A 6 6.91 -19.47 -11.03
CA GLU A 6 7.15 -18.31 -10.18
C GLU A 6 6.53 -17.04 -10.76
N ALA A 7 6.63 -16.85 -12.07
CA ALA A 7 6.00 -15.72 -12.74
C ALA A 7 4.48 -15.78 -12.63
N MET A 8 3.86 -16.95 -12.72
CA MET A 8 2.41 -17.11 -12.56
C MET A 8 1.92 -16.62 -11.18
N GLU A 9 2.65 -16.95 -10.13
CA GLU A 9 2.34 -16.48 -8.77
C GLU A 9 2.51 -14.96 -8.64
N ASN A 10 3.60 -14.43 -9.15
CA ASN A 10 3.88 -12.99 -9.10
C ASN A 10 2.84 -12.13 -9.82
N TRP A 11 2.33 -12.59 -10.97
CA TRP A 11 1.33 -11.85 -11.73
C TRP A 11 -0.07 -11.81 -11.10
N VAL A 12 -0.35 -12.63 -10.10
CA VAL A 12 -1.62 -12.54 -9.35
C VAL A 12 -1.78 -11.17 -8.70
N SER A 13 -0.73 -10.64 -8.10
CA SER A 13 -0.77 -9.30 -7.48
C SER A 13 -0.98 -8.19 -8.50
N ALA A 14 -0.38 -8.31 -9.69
CA ALA A 14 -0.58 -7.37 -10.77
C ALA A 14 -2.02 -7.39 -11.31
N ARG A 15 -2.63 -8.56 -11.49
CA ARG A 15 -4.03 -8.71 -11.88
C ARG A 15 -4.96 -8.04 -10.87
N ARG A 16 -4.74 -8.28 -9.58
CA ARG A 16 -5.52 -7.63 -8.51
C ARG A 16 -5.40 -6.11 -8.54
N ALA A 17 -4.20 -5.59 -8.80
CA ALA A 17 -3.98 -4.15 -8.90
C ALA A 17 -4.77 -3.55 -10.08
N ILE A 18 -4.70 -4.14 -11.27
CA ILE A 18 -5.43 -3.67 -12.47
C ILE A 18 -6.94 -3.69 -12.22
N MET A 19 -7.47 -4.75 -11.60
CA MET A 19 -8.90 -4.88 -11.31
C MET A 19 -9.42 -3.82 -10.33
N ARG A 20 -8.55 -3.27 -9.49
CA ARG A 20 -8.92 -2.20 -8.57
C ARG A 20 -8.86 -0.81 -9.20
N LYS A 21 -7.80 -0.57 -9.96
CA LYS A 21 -7.57 0.73 -10.59
C LYS A 21 -6.71 0.53 -11.83
N PRO A 22 -7.04 1.14 -12.97
CA PRO A 22 -6.20 1.06 -14.17
C PRO A 22 -4.76 1.46 -13.87
N VAL A 23 -3.82 0.67 -14.33
CA VAL A 23 -2.38 0.89 -14.15
C VAL A 23 -1.76 1.08 -15.54
N ASP A 24 -1.11 2.23 -15.76
CA ASP A 24 -0.57 2.58 -17.08
C ASP A 24 0.65 1.74 -17.49
N ARG A 25 1.40 1.24 -16.51
CA ARG A 25 2.60 0.45 -16.75
C ARG A 25 2.75 -0.66 -15.73
N ILE A 26 2.98 -1.85 -16.24
CA ILE A 26 3.42 -3.01 -15.48
C ILE A 26 4.66 -3.53 -16.15
N GLY A 27 5.74 -3.69 -15.40
CA GLY A 27 7.01 -4.17 -15.91
C GLY A 27 7.43 -5.47 -15.24
N TYR A 28 8.02 -6.36 -16.01
CA TYR A 28 8.77 -7.47 -15.46
C TYR A 28 10.16 -6.97 -15.04
N GLY A 29 10.51 -7.15 -13.77
CA GLY A 29 11.82 -6.79 -13.25
C GLY A 29 12.85 -7.89 -13.48
N GLY A 30 14.11 -7.51 -13.66
CA GLY A 30 15.21 -8.43 -13.81
C GLY A 30 16.02 -8.22 -15.08
N TYR A 31 16.97 -9.11 -15.31
CA TYR A 31 17.84 -9.06 -16.48
C TYR A 31 17.26 -9.86 -17.65
N LEU A 32 16.87 -9.21 -18.73
CA LEU A 32 16.37 -9.87 -19.95
C LEU A 32 17.30 -10.97 -20.48
N SER A 33 18.61 -10.81 -20.30
CA SER A 33 19.59 -11.84 -20.68
C SER A 33 19.40 -13.17 -19.95
N LEU A 34 18.83 -13.17 -18.76
CA LEU A 34 18.48 -14.39 -18.05
C LEU A 34 17.21 -15.03 -18.62
N ALA A 35 16.21 -14.22 -18.92
CA ALA A 35 14.94 -14.67 -19.49
C ALA A 35 15.10 -15.27 -20.89
N TYR A 36 16.04 -14.77 -21.69
CA TYR A 36 16.30 -15.23 -23.06
C TYR A 36 16.60 -16.73 -23.18
N LYS A 37 17.07 -17.35 -22.12
CA LYS A 37 17.33 -18.79 -22.07
C LYS A 37 16.08 -19.66 -21.93
N PHE A 38 14.92 -19.03 -21.72
CA PHE A 38 13.66 -19.71 -21.47
C PHE A 38 12.57 -19.21 -22.45
N PRO A 39 12.52 -19.76 -23.68
CA PRO A 39 11.53 -19.32 -24.67
C PRO A 39 10.09 -19.37 -24.17
N MET A 40 9.71 -20.45 -23.47
CA MET A 40 8.37 -20.58 -22.89
C MET A 40 8.02 -19.47 -21.89
N PHE A 41 9.01 -18.96 -21.17
CA PHE A 41 8.82 -17.83 -20.28
C PHE A 41 8.55 -16.54 -21.07
N ILE A 42 9.23 -16.33 -22.20
CA ILE A 42 9.00 -15.16 -23.06
C ILE A 42 7.59 -15.24 -23.67
N ASP A 43 7.18 -16.41 -24.15
CA ASP A 43 5.83 -16.62 -24.68
C ASP A 43 4.77 -16.35 -23.60
N TYR A 44 4.97 -16.87 -22.40
CA TYR A 44 4.08 -16.59 -21.27
C TYR A 44 3.98 -15.10 -20.92
N ILE A 45 5.08 -14.36 -20.92
CA ILE A 45 5.06 -12.90 -20.68
C ILE A 45 4.30 -12.16 -21.79
N ALA A 46 4.40 -12.63 -23.03
CA ALA A 46 3.62 -12.06 -24.12
C ALA A 46 2.10 -12.29 -23.92
N GLU A 47 1.69 -13.50 -23.53
CA GLU A 47 0.30 -13.81 -23.18
C GLU A 47 -0.22 -12.93 -22.02
N VAL A 48 0.57 -12.79 -20.96
CA VAL A 48 0.23 -11.93 -19.82
C VAL A 48 0.11 -10.45 -20.25
N ALA A 49 0.93 -9.99 -21.17
CA ALA A 49 0.84 -8.62 -21.67
C ALA A 49 -0.48 -8.37 -22.41
N GLU A 50 -0.96 -9.34 -23.20
CA GLU A 50 -2.28 -9.25 -23.87
C GLU A 50 -3.41 -9.31 -22.85
N GLU A 51 -3.35 -10.23 -21.86
CA GLU A 51 -4.32 -10.32 -20.78
C GLU A 51 -4.44 -8.97 -20.03
N PHE A 52 -3.32 -8.33 -19.73
CA PHE A 52 -3.33 -7.07 -18.99
C PHE A 52 -3.88 -5.89 -19.80
N ARG A 53 -3.68 -5.87 -21.11
CA ARG A 53 -4.34 -4.89 -21.99
C ARG A 53 -5.85 -5.10 -21.98
N ASP A 54 -6.31 -6.33 -22.14
CA ASP A 54 -7.74 -6.67 -22.11
C ASP A 54 -8.38 -6.30 -20.75
N LEU A 55 -7.72 -6.60 -19.64
CA LEU A 55 -8.17 -6.19 -18.32
C LEU A 55 -8.23 -4.67 -18.17
N TYR A 56 -7.20 -3.97 -18.62
CA TYR A 56 -7.16 -2.50 -18.58
C TYR A 56 -8.34 -1.90 -19.34
N GLU A 57 -8.58 -2.36 -20.55
CA GLU A 57 -9.70 -1.88 -21.38
C GLU A 57 -11.06 -2.12 -20.72
N LYS A 58 -11.23 -3.28 -20.06
CA LYS A 58 -12.48 -3.63 -19.37
C LYS A 58 -12.74 -2.83 -18.12
N VAL A 59 -11.69 -2.47 -17.37
CA VAL A 59 -11.83 -1.75 -16.09
C VAL A 59 -11.73 -0.23 -16.28
N GLN A 60 -11.19 0.23 -17.39
CA GLN A 60 -11.08 1.65 -17.69
C GLN A 60 -12.47 2.32 -17.67
N GLY A 61 -12.58 3.41 -16.90
CA GLY A 61 -13.84 4.14 -16.75
C GLY A 61 -14.87 3.50 -15.81
N THR A 62 -14.57 2.33 -15.24
CA THR A 62 -15.38 1.73 -14.17
C THR A 62 -14.92 2.20 -12.79
N LYS A 63 -15.78 2.06 -11.79
CA LYS A 63 -15.40 2.24 -10.38
C LYS A 63 -15.66 0.93 -9.65
N PRO A 64 -14.70 0.43 -8.87
CA PRO A 64 -14.94 -0.71 -8.02
C PRO A 64 -16.11 -0.42 -7.05
N TYR A 65 -17.00 -1.38 -6.92
CA TYR A 65 -17.98 -1.33 -5.84
C TYR A 65 -17.34 -1.88 -4.58
N ALA A 66 -17.41 -1.12 -3.51
CA ALA A 66 -16.91 -1.54 -2.21
C ALA A 66 -17.89 -1.10 -1.11
N LYS A 67 -18.01 -1.91 -0.07
CA LYS A 67 -18.88 -1.62 1.08
C LYS A 67 -18.25 -0.68 2.08
N LEU A 68 -16.93 -0.73 2.19
CA LEU A 68 -16.15 0.06 3.14
C LEU A 68 -15.03 0.78 2.41
N LYS A 69 -14.81 2.02 2.79
CA LYS A 69 -13.63 2.78 2.38
C LYS A 69 -12.60 2.81 3.50
N VAL A 70 -11.44 2.28 3.21
CA VAL A 70 -10.33 2.16 4.14
C VAL A 70 -9.22 3.12 3.74
N GLY A 71 -8.86 4.02 4.64
CA GLY A 71 -7.72 4.91 4.49
C GLY A 71 -6.47 4.33 5.16
N ILE A 72 -5.40 4.13 4.42
CA ILE A 72 -4.10 3.79 4.98
C ILE A 72 -3.31 5.07 5.15
N VAL A 73 -2.95 5.38 6.40
CA VAL A 73 -2.21 6.59 6.73
C VAL A 73 -0.71 6.31 6.66
N ASN A 74 0.03 7.19 6.03
CA ASN A 74 1.48 7.11 5.98
C ASN A 74 2.12 8.49 5.70
N ALA A 75 3.43 8.56 5.91
CA ALA A 75 4.21 9.76 5.58
C ALA A 75 4.81 9.60 4.17
N TRP A 76 3.99 9.72 3.13
CA TRP A 76 4.37 9.39 1.75
C TRP A 76 5.73 9.91 1.30
N GLY A 77 6.05 11.18 1.49
CA GLY A 77 7.31 11.73 1.05
C GLY A 77 8.52 11.09 1.74
N LYS A 78 8.51 11.05 3.06
CA LYS A 78 9.56 10.45 3.90
C LYS A 78 9.62 8.94 3.74
N LEU A 79 8.47 8.30 3.67
CA LEU A 79 8.35 6.86 3.47
C LEU A 79 8.96 6.44 2.15
N ARG A 80 8.67 7.14 1.07
CA ARG A 80 9.20 6.85 -0.26
C ARG A 80 10.71 6.97 -0.31
N SER A 81 11.27 8.03 0.26
CA SER A 81 12.71 8.23 0.32
C SER A 81 13.40 7.16 1.15
N TRP A 82 12.83 6.81 2.29
CA TRP A 82 13.35 5.79 3.17
C TRP A 82 13.28 4.39 2.53
N GLN A 83 12.18 4.05 1.87
CA GLN A 83 12.03 2.77 1.17
C GLN A 83 13.03 2.65 0.01
N ALA A 84 13.24 3.70 -0.77
CA ALA A 84 14.24 3.72 -1.82
C ALA A 84 15.66 3.50 -1.27
N TYR A 85 15.98 4.14 -0.15
CA TYR A 85 17.26 3.95 0.54
C TYR A 85 17.44 2.52 1.03
N MET A 86 16.42 1.93 1.65
CA MET A 86 16.45 0.55 2.14
C MET A 86 16.63 -0.47 1.03
N VAL A 87 15.91 -0.32 -0.07
CA VAL A 87 16.04 -1.21 -1.23
C VAL A 87 17.44 -1.12 -1.83
N ALA A 88 17.96 0.08 -2.00
CA ALA A 88 19.29 0.30 -2.58
C ALA A 88 20.43 -0.31 -1.73
N HIS A 89 20.26 -0.34 -0.42
CA HIS A 89 21.28 -0.82 0.51
C HIS A 89 20.97 -2.18 1.15
N ALA A 90 19.91 -2.85 0.72
CA ALA A 90 19.45 -4.13 1.26
C ALA A 90 19.26 -4.13 2.79
N LEU A 91 18.81 -3.00 3.37
CA LEU A 91 18.67 -2.81 4.80
C LEU A 91 17.25 -3.15 5.28
N TYR A 92 17.15 -3.97 6.30
CA TYR A 92 16.00 -4.21 7.19
C TYR A 92 14.57 -4.05 6.62
N TYR A 93 14.13 -5.01 5.84
CA TYR A 93 12.72 -5.12 5.44
C TYR A 93 11.75 -5.37 6.61
N GLN A 94 12.24 -5.86 7.73
CA GLN A 94 11.41 -6.29 8.85
C GLN A 94 10.44 -5.21 9.35
N LYS A 95 10.84 -3.95 9.32
CA LYS A 95 9.98 -2.84 9.77
C LYS A 95 8.88 -2.45 8.78
N ALA A 96 8.93 -2.96 7.57
CA ALA A 96 7.91 -2.76 6.54
C ALA A 96 6.82 -3.83 6.53
N TYR A 97 7.01 -4.93 7.25
CA TYR A 97 6.13 -6.10 7.17
C TYR A 97 4.69 -5.83 7.58
N SER A 98 4.46 -5.04 8.62
CA SER A 98 3.08 -4.70 9.01
C SER A 98 2.36 -3.94 7.91
N TYR A 99 3.04 -3.05 7.20
CA TYR A 99 2.47 -2.31 6.07
C TYR A 99 2.14 -3.24 4.90
N PHE A 100 3.08 -4.09 4.48
CA PHE A 100 2.84 -5.07 3.42
C PHE A 100 1.78 -6.08 3.82
N GLY A 101 1.79 -6.55 5.06
CA GLY A 101 0.78 -7.45 5.59
C GLY A 101 -0.63 -6.86 5.56
N ILE A 102 -0.78 -5.56 5.82
CA ILE A 102 -2.05 -4.86 5.70
C ILE A 102 -2.52 -4.83 4.24
N LEU A 103 -1.64 -4.47 3.31
CA LEU A 103 -1.99 -4.45 1.88
C LEU A 103 -2.40 -5.83 1.39
N GLU A 104 -1.68 -6.86 1.80
CA GLU A 104 -2.00 -8.24 1.44
C GLU A 104 -3.33 -8.69 2.07
N ALA A 105 -3.57 -8.38 3.34
CA ALA A 105 -4.81 -8.70 4.03
C ALA A 105 -6.04 -8.01 3.40
N LEU A 106 -5.90 -6.76 2.96
CA LEU A 106 -6.96 -6.02 2.29
C LEU A 106 -7.16 -6.44 0.82
N SER A 107 -6.17 -7.13 0.25
CA SER A 107 -6.24 -7.61 -1.13
C SER A 107 -7.34 -8.67 -1.26
N GLY A 108 -8.32 -8.40 -2.14
CA GLY A 108 -9.47 -9.30 -2.36
C GLY A 108 -10.62 -9.12 -1.36
N MET A 109 -10.50 -8.23 -0.38
CA MET A 109 -11.64 -7.82 0.44
C MET A 109 -12.53 -6.83 -0.31
N ASP A 110 -13.80 -6.76 0.09
CA ASP A 110 -14.79 -5.81 -0.45
C ASP A 110 -14.59 -4.42 0.18
N THR A 111 -13.40 -3.87 -0.07
CA THR A 111 -12.97 -2.57 0.46
C THR A 111 -12.38 -1.71 -0.65
N ASP A 112 -12.70 -0.42 -0.65
CA ASP A 112 -11.97 0.59 -1.40
C ASP A 112 -10.82 1.10 -0.54
N VAL A 113 -9.59 1.01 -1.04
CA VAL A 113 -8.38 1.36 -0.29
C VAL A 113 -7.76 2.60 -0.89
N GLU A 114 -7.68 3.64 -0.08
CA GLU A 114 -7.02 4.90 -0.40
C GLU A 114 -5.85 5.15 0.56
N PHE A 115 -4.90 5.95 0.12
CA PHE A 115 -3.74 6.31 0.93
C PHE A 115 -3.76 7.79 1.22
N TYR A 116 -3.52 8.14 2.48
CA TYR A 116 -3.48 9.52 2.95
C TYR A 116 -2.14 9.80 3.64
N SER A 117 -1.51 10.90 3.29
CA SER A 117 -0.39 11.40 4.08
C SER A 117 -0.90 12.10 5.34
N PHE A 118 -0.05 12.18 6.35
CA PHE A 118 -0.37 12.97 7.54
C PHE A 118 -0.54 14.45 7.23
N ASP A 119 0.20 14.97 6.26
CA ASP A 119 0.11 16.37 5.85
C ASP A 119 -1.25 16.66 5.19
N GLU A 120 -1.71 15.80 4.27
CA GLU A 120 -3.06 15.92 3.69
C GLU A 120 -4.15 15.87 4.76
N LEU A 121 -4.07 14.92 5.69
CA LEU A 121 -5.05 14.85 6.78
C LEU A 121 -5.02 16.07 7.69
N LEU A 122 -3.85 16.68 7.92
CA LEU A 122 -3.74 17.90 8.70
C LEU A 122 -4.29 19.13 7.97
N GLU A 123 -4.17 19.19 6.66
CA GLU A 123 -4.64 20.29 5.83
C GLU A 123 -6.14 20.19 5.55
N GLU A 124 -6.59 19.04 5.08
CA GLU A 124 -7.93 18.83 4.53
C GLU A 124 -8.89 18.10 5.48
N GLY A 125 -8.36 17.42 6.50
CA GLY A 125 -9.13 16.55 7.39
C GLY A 125 -9.31 15.14 6.82
N VAL A 126 -10.00 14.27 7.56
CA VAL A 126 -10.38 12.95 7.07
C VAL A 126 -11.56 13.10 6.11
N PRO A 127 -11.49 12.57 4.89
CA PRO A 127 -12.63 12.60 3.96
C PRO A 127 -13.86 11.93 4.58
N LYS A 128 -15.04 12.49 4.29
CA LYS A 128 -16.30 12.06 4.92
C LYS A 128 -16.75 10.66 4.57
N ASP A 129 -16.25 10.14 3.46
CA ASP A 129 -16.57 8.82 2.93
C ASP A 129 -15.61 7.72 3.39
N VAL A 130 -14.63 8.07 4.23
CA VAL A 130 -13.72 7.11 4.85
C VAL A 130 -14.37 6.51 6.08
N ASP A 131 -14.50 5.20 6.11
CA ASP A 131 -15.08 4.45 7.23
C ASP A 131 -14.03 4.06 8.27
N VAL A 132 -12.84 3.67 7.80
CA VAL A 132 -11.76 3.17 8.67
C VAL A 132 -10.42 3.76 8.27
N LEU A 133 -9.67 4.21 9.26
CA LEU A 133 -8.26 4.55 9.10
C LEU A 133 -7.37 3.46 9.68
N ILE A 134 -6.32 3.10 8.94
CA ILE A 134 -5.30 2.17 9.41
C ILE A 134 -3.97 2.91 9.49
N ASN A 135 -3.33 2.89 10.64
CA ASN A 135 -1.96 3.33 10.82
C ASN A 135 -1.09 2.20 11.35
N ALA A 136 0.11 2.05 10.84
CA ALA A 136 0.97 0.93 11.15
C ALA A 136 2.43 1.32 11.27
N GLY A 137 3.19 0.52 11.96
CA GLY A 137 4.63 0.60 12.04
C GLY A 137 5.15 0.69 13.47
N ASP A 138 6.47 0.67 13.59
CA ASP A 138 7.15 0.82 14.86
C ASP A 138 7.24 2.30 15.27
N ALA A 139 7.41 2.53 16.56
CA ALA A 139 7.68 3.87 17.09
C ALA A 139 8.83 4.56 16.36
N MET A 140 8.73 5.87 16.22
CA MET A 140 9.77 6.73 15.62
C MET A 140 10.10 6.42 14.14
N THR A 141 9.31 5.61 13.47
CA THR A 141 9.52 5.31 12.05
C THR A 141 8.64 6.17 11.14
N SER A 142 9.06 6.33 9.88
CA SER A 142 8.25 7.01 8.87
C SER A 142 6.94 6.23 8.55
N TRP A 143 6.90 4.95 8.87
CA TRP A 143 5.72 4.11 8.65
C TRP A 143 4.56 4.51 9.55
N SER A 144 4.85 4.71 10.83
CA SER A 144 3.84 5.12 11.81
C SER A 144 3.61 6.63 11.90
N GLY A 145 4.48 7.43 11.28
CA GLY A 145 4.46 8.89 11.37
C GLY A 145 5.44 9.47 12.41
N GLY A 146 5.86 8.69 13.39
CA GLY A 146 6.85 9.09 14.40
C GLY A 146 6.49 10.39 15.12
N GLU A 147 7.34 11.40 15.01
CA GLU A 147 7.21 12.70 15.70
C GLU A 147 5.92 13.49 15.38
N ILE A 148 5.24 13.20 14.27
CA ILE A 148 4.01 13.89 13.89
C ILE A 148 2.90 13.67 14.93
N TRP A 149 2.96 12.57 15.68
CA TRP A 149 2.01 12.28 16.75
C TRP A 149 2.12 13.21 17.95
N LYS A 150 3.10 14.13 18.00
CA LYS A 150 3.15 15.23 18.95
C LYS A 150 2.26 16.41 18.55
N GLU A 151 1.80 16.43 17.30
CA GLU A 151 0.93 17.51 16.81
C GLU A 151 -0.48 17.38 17.40
N GLU A 152 -0.85 18.32 18.24
CA GLU A 152 -2.17 18.32 18.89
C GLU A 152 -3.33 18.36 17.88
N LYS A 153 -3.14 19.04 16.76
CA LYS A 153 -4.12 19.09 15.68
C LYS A 153 -4.40 17.70 15.11
N LEU A 154 -3.36 16.89 14.92
CA LEU A 154 -3.50 15.50 14.45
C LEU A 154 -4.26 14.64 15.47
N LEU A 155 -3.89 14.73 16.74
CA LEU A 155 -4.57 13.98 17.80
C LEU A 155 -6.06 14.33 17.88
N ARG A 156 -6.41 15.61 17.80
CA ARG A 156 -7.81 16.04 17.77
C ARG A 156 -8.53 15.51 16.54
N LEU A 157 -7.89 15.54 15.39
CA LEU A 157 -8.46 15.03 14.13
C LEU A 157 -8.84 13.54 14.26
N PHE A 158 -7.91 12.70 14.69
CA PHE A 158 -8.13 11.27 14.84
C PHE A 158 -9.18 10.95 15.92
N ARG A 159 -9.12 11.64 17.06
CA ARG A 159 -10.11 11.50 18.12
C ARG A 159 -11.51 11.91 17.65
N SER A 160 -11.59 13.02 16.93
CA SER A 160 -12.86 13.47 16.34
C SER A 160 -13.41 12.48 15.34
N PHE A 161 -12.56 11.92 14.48
CA PHE A 161 -12.96 10.89 13.53
C PHE A 161 -13.56 9.67 14.24
N VAL A 162 -12.87 9.15 15.25
CA VAL A 162 -13.37 7.99 16.04
C VAL A 162 -14.63 8.34 16.81
N TYR A 163 -14.67 9.52 17.44
CA TYR A 163 -15.85 9.97 18.18
C TYR A 163 -17.11 10.07 17.30
N ASN A 164 -16.93 10.43 16.04
CA ASN A 164 -18.01 10.53 15.05
C ASN A 164 -18.34 9.20 14.36
N GLY A 165 -17.80 8.09 14.84
CA GLY A 165 -18.13 6.73 14.38
C GLY A 165 -17.15 6.12 13.39
N GLY A 166 -16.07 6.80 13.06
CA GLY A 166 -14.98 6.23 12.24
C GLY A 166 -14.21 5.14 12.99
N GLY A 167 -13.75 4.13 12.28
CA GLY A 167 -12.89 3.08 12.81
C GLY A 167 -11.41 3.48 12.75
N LEU A 168 -10.64 3.17 13.79
CA LEU A 168 -9.19 3.30 13.77
C LEU A 168 -8.53 1.98 14.13
N ILE A 169 -7.68 1.48 13.23
CA ILE A 169 -6.90 0.27 13.43
C ILE A 169 -5.43 0.65 13.54
N GLY A 170 -4.82 0.29 14.67
CA GLY A 170 -3.40 0.43 14.88
C GLY A 170 -2.68 -0.91 14.75
N VAL A 171 -1.56 -0.94 14.04
CA VAL A 171 -0.74 -2.13 13.87
C VAL A 171 0.69 -1.83 14.32
N GLY A 172 1.16 -2.56 15.33
CA GLY A 172 2.45 -2.30 15.97
C GLY A 172 2.37 -1.18 16.99
N GLU A 173 3.16 -0.15 16.82
CA GLU A 173 3.19 1.05 17.68
C GLU A 173 2.75 2.30 16.88
N PRO A 174 1.51 2.33 16.40
CA PRO A 174 1.05 3.22 15.34
C PRO A 174 1.05 4.70 15.73
N SER A 175 0.94 5.02 17.02
CA SER A 175 0.90 6.40 17.51
C SER A 175 2.07 6.75 18.43
N ALA A 176 3.07 5.88 18.52
CA ALA A 176 4.22 6.16 19.36
C ALA A 176 5.22 7.06 18.65
N CYS A 177 5.57 8.17 19.26
CA CYS A 177 6.63 9.07 18.80
C CYS A 177 7.92 8.92 19.63
N SER A 178 7.91 8.02 20.61
CA SER A 178 9.10 7.56 21.34
C SER A 178 8.86 6.14 21.85
N PHE A 179 9.92 5.42 22.19
CA PHE A 179 9.80 4.08 22.79
C PHE A 179 9.09 4.07 24.16
N GLN A 180 8.92 5.22 24.77
CA GLN A 180 8.34 5.37 26.10
C GLN A 180 6.92 5.94 26.10
N GLY A 181 6.45 6.49 25.00
CA GLY A 181 5.18 7.20 24.95
C GLY A 181 4.34 6.86 23.73
N LYS A 182 3.04 6.67 24.00
CA LYS A 182 1.97 6.59 22.99
C LYS A 182 1.06 7.78 23.22
N TYR A 183 0.75 8.51 22.15
CA TYR A 183 -0.02 9.77 22.25
C TYR A 183 -1.49 9.61 21.89
N PHE A 184 -1.83 8.49 21.27
CA PHE A 184 -3.23 8.18 20.96
C PHE A 184 -3.80 7.15 21.93
#